data_a3e0808ee2cb013486a6bb52afdc73f2
#
_entry.id   a3e0808ee2cb013486a6bb52afdc73f2
#
_cell.length_a   1.000
_cell.length_b   1.000
_cell.length_c   1.000
_cell.angle_alpha   90.00
_cell.angle_beta   90.00
_cell.angle_gamma   90.00
#
_symmetry.space_group_name_H-M   'P 1'
#
loop_
_entity.id
_entity.type
_entity.pdbx_description
1 polymer ?
#
loop_
_entity_poly.entity_id
_entity_poly.type
_entity_poly.pdbx_seq_one_letter_code
_entity_poly.pdbx_strand_id
1 'polypeptide(L)'
;VWYRACQIFLPLIVPVFSFRVVGKEEVPTTGGVILAANHVSYVDPLFIGVALVERQLHSMAKEELFRWPLFGAFIRGLHAFPVRRGRVDYAGIRQCLRLLNQGEVLLVFPEGTRGDGVALQKAEEGIGLLAARAGCPVIPVYVQGTDKVLPRGQRIPRVHPVTVYFGHPLRVAGENSGKEGRWSYRRLSEQVMEEIAELQARARAPEA
;
A
#
# COMPACT_ATOMS: atom_id res chain seq x y z
N VAL A 1 -8.24 -15.95 -12.41
CA VAL A 1 -7.21 -16.78 -13.10
C VAL A 1 -5.90 -15.99 -13.23
N TRP A 2 -5.92 -14.77 -13.77
CA TRP A 2 -4.71 -13.96 -14.03
C TRP A 2 -3.94 -13.58 -12.74
N TYR A 3 -4.66 -13.15 -11.69
CA TYR A 3 -4.05 -12.79 -10.39
C TYR A 3 -3.33 -14.00 -9.77
N ARG A 4 -3.97 -15.19 -9.78
CA ARG A 4 -3.33 -16.42 -9.31
C ARG A 4 -2.10 -16.80 -10.13
N ALA A 5 -2.14 -16.59 -11.44
CA ALA A 5 -0.97 -16.77 -12.29
C ALA A 5 0.17 -15.82 -11.85
N CYS A 6 -0.13 -14.54 -11.64
CA CYS A 6 0.86 -13.59 -11.11
C CYS A 6 1.40 -14.02 -9.75
N GLN A 7 0.56 -14.51 -8.84
CA GLN A 7 1.01 -15.02 -7.53
C GLN A 7 1.94 -16.23 -7.65
N ILE A 8 1.82 -17.04 -8.72
CA ILE A 8 2.68 -18.20 -8.96
C ILE A 8 3.98 -17.80 -9.68
N PHE A 9 3.91 -16.94 -10.69
CA PHE A 9 5.07 -16.61 -11.53
C PHE A 9 5.93 -15.48 -10.97
N LEU A 10 5.34 -14.47 -10.32
CA LEU A 10 6.10 -13.37 -9.71
C LEU A 10 7.10 -13.87 -8.65
N PRO A 11 6.76 -14.79 -7.73
CA PRO A 11 7.74 -15.35 -6.79
C PRO A 11 8.93 -16.03 -7.43
N LEU A 12 8.79 -16.54 -8.67
CA LEU A 12 9.91 -17.16 -9.41
C LEU A 12 10.90 -16.12 -9.97
N ILE A 13 10.43 -14.91 -10.25
CA ILE A 13 11.24 -13.79 -10.78
C ILE A 13 11.85 -12.96 -9.65
N VAL A 14 11.16 -12.88 -8.54
CA VAL A 14 11.51 -12.06 -7.38
C VAL A 14 12.88 -12.39 -6.75
N PRO A 15 13.36 -13.65 -6.69
CA PRO A 15 14.72 -13.95 -6.21
C PRO A 15 15.81 -13.20 -6.97
N VAL A 16 15.59 -12.87 -8.26
CA VAL A 16 16.54 -12.06 -9.06
C VAL A 16 16.77 -10.68 -8.44
N PHE A 17 15.80 -10.16 -7.68
CA PHE A 17 15.86 -8.88 -7.01
C PHE A 17 16.38 -8.97 -5.56
N SER A 18 16.95 -10.11 -5.13
CA SER A 18 17.34 -10.32 -3.72
C SER A 18 16.22 -9.88 -2.76
N PHE A 19 15.00 -10.33 -3.04
CA PHE A 19 13.80 -9.88 -2.36
C PHE A 19 13.73 -10.40 -0.92
N ARG A 20 13.48 -9.50 0.02
CA ARG A 20 13.32 -9.80 1.44
C ARG A 20 11.98 -9.28 1.96
N VAL A 21 11.41 -9.99 2.93
CA VAL A 21 10.18 -9.61 3.63
C VAL A 21 10.46 -9.68 5.13
N VAL A 22 10.11 -8.62 5.84
CA VAL A 22 10.31 -8.49 7.30
C VAL A 22 8.98 -8.13 7.94
N GLY A 23 8.60 -8.81 9.03
CA GLY A 23 7.40 -8.52 9.79
C GLY A 23 6.09 -8.98 9.12
N LYS A 24 6.12 -9.94 8.18
CA LYS A 24 4.92 -10.46 7.50
C LYS A 24 3.87 -11.01 8.49
N GLU A 25 4.31 -11.56 9.60
CA GLU A 25 3.51 -12.07 10.69
C GLU A 25 2.60 -11.05 11.36
N GLU A 26 2.90 -9.76 11.19
CA GLU A 26 2.08 -8.65 11.69
C GLU A 26 0.78 -8.46 10.88
N VAL A 27 0.72 -9.02 9.68
CA VAL A 27 -0.47 -8.92 8.83
C VAL A 27 -1.46 -10.01 9.21
N PRO A 28 -2.66 -9.66 9.70
CA PRO A 28 -3.70 -10.65 10.03
C PRO A 28 -4.01 -11.57 8.85
N THR A 29 -4.13 -12.86 9.10
CA THR A 29 -4.43 -13.87 8.07
C THR A 29 -5.87 -13.79 7.55
N THR A 30 -6.78 -13.19 8.32
CA THR A 30 -8.21 -13.05 7.99
C THR A 30 -8.72 -11.65 8.35
N GLY A 31 -9.89 -11.30 7.84
CA GLY A 31 -10.52 -10.01 8.07
C GLY A 31 -9.95 -8.88 7.20
N GLY A 32 -10.65 -7.75 7.13
CA GLY A 32 -10.21 -6.58 6.39
C GLY A 32 -8.95 -5.95 7.00
N VAL A 33 -8.01 -5.55 6.16
CA VAL A 33 -6.76 -4.92 6.57
C VAL A 33 -6.40 -3.80 5.62
N ILE A 34 -5.98 -2.67 6.14
CA ILE A 34 -5.37 -1.59 5.35
C ILE A 34 -3.85 -1.70 5.47
N LEU A 35 -3.16 -1.86 4.34
CA LEU A 35 -1.71 -1.68 4.26
C LEU A 35 -1.44 -0.25 3.86
N ALA A 36 -0.77 0.51 4.71
CA ALA A 36 -0.37 1.88 4.46
C ALA A 36 1.11 1.93 4.10
N ALA A 37 1.44 2.16 2.84
CA ALA A 37 2.81 2.08 2.36
C ALA A 37 3.34 3.43 1.85
N ASN A 38 4.68 3.65 1.96
CA ASN A 38 5.34 4.69 1.19
C ASN A 38 5.22 4.38 -0.32
N HIS A 39 5.25 5.42 -1.16
CA HIS A 39 5.09 5.26 -2.60
C HIS A 39 6.22 5.92 -3.36
N VAL A 40 7.10 5.12 -3.96
CA VAL A 40 8.29 5.60 -4.69
C VAL A 40 8.37 5.09 -6.12
N SER A 41 7.66 3.98 -6.43
CA SER A 41 7.70 3.35 -7.75
C SER A 41 6.34 2.79 -8.18
N TYR A 42 6.13 2.64 -9.49
CA TYR A 42 4.96 1.93 -10.02
C TYR A 42 4.96 0.42 -9.70
N VAL A 43 6.10 -0.13 -9.32
CA VAL A 43 6.24 -1.55 -8.98
C VAL A 43 6.00 -1.84 -7.48
N ASP A 44 5.83 -0.83 -6.62
CA ASP A 44 5.54 -1.03 -5.19
C ASP A 44 4.40 -2.00 -4.96
N PRO A 45 3.21 -1.86 -5.62
CA PRO A 45 2.10 -2.78 -5.40
C PRO A 45 2.42 -4.23 -5.77
N LEU A 46 3.32 -4.45 -6.74
CA LEU A 46 3.73 -5.78 -7.15
C LEU A 46 4.55 -6.47 -6.06
N PHE A 47 5.57 -5.79 -5.52
CA PHE A 47 6.42 -6.35 -4.47
C PHE A 47 5.67 -6.56 -3.17
N ILE A 48 4.77 -5.63 -2.79
CA ILE A 48 3.89 -5.81 -1.61
C ILE A 48 2.94 -7.00 -1.84
N GLY A 49 2.36 -7.13 -3.05
CA GLY A 49 1.48 -8.24 -3.39
C GLY A 49 2.19 -9.60 -3.35
N VAL A 50 3.45 -9.66 -3.80
CA VAL A 50 4.28 -10.88 -3.71
C VAL A 50 4.62 -11.22 -2.25
N ALA A 51 4.85 -10.23 -1.40
CA ALA A 51 5.06 -10.46 0.03
C ALA A 51 3.85 -11.12 0.71
N LEU A 52 2.63 -10.96 0.14
CA LEU A 52 1.35 -11.42 0.70
C LEU A 52 0.63 -12.40 -0.24
N VAL A 53 1.33 -13.39 -0.80
CA VAL A 53 0.74 -14.35 -1.77
C VAL A 53 -0.48 -15.11 -1.23
N GLU A 54 -0.62 -15.23 0.08
CA GLU A 54 -1.73 -15.95 0.73
C GLU A 54 -3.03 -15.13 0.78
N ARG A 55 -2.94 -13.81 0.55
CA ARG A 55 -4.07 -12.89 0.62
C ARG A 55 -4.20 -12.08 -0.68
N GLN A 56 -5.44 -11.78 -1.03
CA GLN A 56 -5.71 -10.97 -2.20
C GLN A 56 -5.51 -9.49 -1.87
N LEU A 57 -4.55 -8.86 -2.56
CA LEU A 57 -4.25 -7.44 -2.42
C LEU A 57 -5.05 -6.63 -3.44
N HIS A 58 -5.81 -5.66 -2.96
CA HIS A 58 -6.47 -4.65 -3.78
C HIS A 58 -5.74 -3.32 -3.66
N SER A 59 -5.61 -2.58 -4.75
CA SER A 59 -4.95 -1.27 -4.72
C SER A 59 -5.74 -0.21 -5.48
N MET A 60 -5.62 1.03 -5.03
CA MET A 60 -6.17 2.18 -5.75
C MET A 60 -5.19 2.68 -6.79
N ALA A 61 -5.64 2.88 -8.02
CA ALA A 61 -4.82 3.45 -9.07
C ALA A 61 -5.55 4.60 -9.77
N LYS A 62 -4.78 5.55 -10.29
CA LYS A 62 -5.30 6.72 -10.98
C LYS A 62 -6.15 6.31 -12.20
N GLU A 63 -7.36 6.87 -12.35
CA GLU A 63 -8.33 6.51 -13.41
C GLU A 63 -7.70 6.53 -14.80
N GLU A 64 -6.81 7.48 -15.07
CA GLU A 64 -6.17 7.64 -16.39
C GLU A 64 -5.28 6.46 -16.78
N LEU A 65 -4.74 5.70 -15.83
CA LEU A 65 -3.94 4.51 -16.09
C LEU A 65 -4.76 3.39 -16.74
N PHE A 66 -6.06 3.37 -16.48
CA PHE A 66 -6.98 2.38 -17.04
C PHE A 66 -7.42 2.68 -18.48
N ARG A 67 -7.11 3.87 -19.01
CA ARG A 67 -7.39 4.24 -20.41
C ARG A 67 -6.43 3.57 -21.40
N TRP A 68 -5.26 3.11 -20.92
CA TRP A 68 -4.30 2.36 -21.73
C TRP A 68 -4.71 0.88 -21.77
N PRO A 69 -5.13 0.31 -22.95
CA PRO A 69 -5.82 -0.98 -22.98
C PRO A 69 -5.03 -2.11 -22.34
N LEU A 70 -3.78 -2.31 -22.74
CA LEU A 70 -2.94 -3.38 -22.23
C LEU A 70 -2.53 -3.17 -20.76
N PHE A 71 -2.09 -1.96 -20.43
CA PHE A 71 -1.69 -1.63 -19.07
C PHE A 71 -2.88 -1.61 -18.11
N GLY A 72 -4.02 -1.04 -18.55
CA GLY A 72 -5.26 -1.05 -17.78
C GLY A 72 -5.78 -2.47 -17.52
N ALA A 73 -5.70 -3.37 -18.51
CA ALA A 73 -6.05 -4.78 -18.32
C ALA A 73 -5.08 -5.47 -17.34
N PHE A 74 -3.79 -5.20 -17.45
CA PHE A 74 -2.77 -5.75 -16.55
C PHE A 74 -3.02 -5.33 -15.09
N ILE A 75 -3.19 -4.03 -14.81
CA ILE A 75 -3.41 -3.58 -13.44
C ILE A 75 -4.77 -3.98 -12.87
N ARG A 76 -5.84 -4.11 -13.71
CA ARG A 76 -7.10 -4.73 -13.29
C ARG A 76 -6.89 -6.19 -12.90
N GLY A 77 -6.08 -6.91 -13.65
CA GLY A 77 -5.72 -8.30 -13.34
C GLY A 77 -4.97 -8.43 -12.01
N LEU A 78 -4.32 -7.38 -11.54
CA LEU A 78 -3.70 -7.26 -10.22
C LEU A 78 -4.66 -6.68 -9.16
N HIS A 79 -5.95 -6.64 -9.44
CA HIS A 79 -7.00 -6.12 -8.58
C HIS A 79 -6.86 -4.63 -8.22
N ALA A 80 -6.18 -3.87 -9.08
CA ALA A 80 -6.22 -2.41 -8.99
C ALA A 80 -7.58 -1.90 -9.51
N PHE A 81 -8.14 -0.91 -8.84
CA PHE A 81 -9.37 -0.25 -9.27
C PHE A 81 -9.17 1.26 -9.41
N PRO A 82 -9.92 1.91 -10.32
CA PRO A 82 -9.73 3.32 -10.61
C PRO A 82 -10.28 4.21 -9.50
N VAL A 83 -9.52 5.27 -9.17
CA VAL A 83 -9.95 6.37 -8.30
C VAL A 83 -9.66 7.71 -8.95
N ARG A 84 -10.52 8.69 -8.68
CA ARG A 84 -10.36 10.08 -9.13
C ARG A 84 -9.60 10.87 -8.09
N ARG A 85 -8.52 11.50 -8.52
CA ARG A 85 -7.71 12.37 -7.65
C ARG A 85 -8.14 13.84 -7.78
N GLY A 86 -7.79 14.64 -6.77
CA GLY A 86 -8.06 16.09 -6.76
C GLY A 86 -9.47 16.48 -6.32
N ARG A 87 -10.33 15.50 -6.00
CA ARG A 87 -11.67 15.72 -5.41
C ARG A 87 -12.07 14.50 -4.58
N VAL A 88 -13.06 14.66 -3.71
CA VAL A 88 -13.59 13.55 -2.94
C VAL A 88 -14.26 12.53 -3.88
N ASP A 89 -13.71 11.32 -3.93
CA ASP A 89 -14.26 10.21 -4.71
C ASP A 89 -15.08 9.28 -3.81
N TYR A 90 -16.36 9.61 -3.64
CA TYR A 90 -17.27 8.80 -2.83
C TYR A 90 -17.45 7.38 -3.36
N ALA A 91 -17.31 7.16 -4.68
CA ALA A 91 -17.41 5.83 -5.28
C ALA A 91 -16.18 4.99 -4.91
N GLY A 92 -14.99 5.59 -5.00
CA GLY A 92 -13.74 4.97 -4.55
C GLY A 92 -13.77 4.62 -3.07
N ILE A 93 -14.21 5.54 -2.21
CA ILE A 93 -14.35 5.28 -0.76
C ILE A 93 -15.31 4.11 -0.49
N ARG A 94 -16.49 4.09 -1.13
CA ARG A 94 -17.43 2.97 -0.98
C ARG A 94 -16.85 1.64 -1.44
N GLN A 95 -16.05 1.65 -2.51
CA GLN A 95 -15.37 0.44 -2.98
C GLN A 95 -14.33 -0.05 -1.97
N CYS A 96 -13.53 0.84 -1.40
CA CYS A 96 -12.58 0.51 -0.33
C CYS A 96 -13.29 -0.16 0.86
N LEU A 97 -14.35 0.48 1.38
CA LEU A 97 -15.11 -0.03 2.52
C LEU A 97 -15.75 -1.39 2.22
N ARG A 98 -16.26 -1.57 1.00
CA ARG A 98 -16.82 -2.88 0.59
C ARG A 98 -15.76 -3.98 0.63
N LEU A 99 -14.58 -3.74 0.07
CA LEU A 99 -13.48 -4.70 0.06
C LEU A 99 -13.04 -5.05 1.49
N LEU A 100 -12.85 -4.04 2.34
CA LEU A 100 -12.48 -4.25 3.74
C LEU A 100 -13.54 -5.05 4.52
N ASN A 101 -14.84 -4.76 4.30
CA ASN A 101 -15.94 -5.52 4.90
C ASN A 101 -16.04 -6.97 4.38
N GLN A 102 -15.53 -7.25 3.18
CA GLN A 102 -15.41 -8.60 2.62
C GLN A 102 -14.19 -9.35 3.15
N GLY A 103 -13.40 -8.73 4.01
CA GLY A 103 -12.21 -9.33 4.59
C GLY A 103 -10.97 -9.23 3.69
N GLU A 104 -10.97 -8.38 2.67
CA GLU A 104 -9.85 -8.23 1.74
C GLU A 104 -8.75 -7.28 2.26
N VAL A 105 -7.56 -7.37 1.65
CA VAL A 105 -6.45 -6.47 1.95
C VAL A 105 -6.47 -5.28 0.98
N LEU A 106 -6.49 -4.08 1.53
CA LEU A 106 -6.47 -2.84 0.77
C LEU A 106 -5.12 -2.13 0.92
N LEU A 107 -4.39 -1.95 -0.17
CA LEU A 107 -3.17 -1.14 -0.22
C LEU A 107 -3.53 0.33 -0.46
N VAL A 108 -3.07 1.18 0.43
CA VAL A 108 -3.22 2.63 0.36
C VAL A 108 -1.84 3.27 0.45
N PHE A 109 -1.61 4.29 -0.36
CA PHE A 109 -0.43 5.13 -0.27
C PHE A 109 -0.84 6.46 0.39
N PRO A 110 -0.52 6.68 1.68
CA PRO A 110 -0.96 7.87 2.41
C PRO A 110 -0.50 9.18 1.78
N GLU A 111 0.62 9.16 1.09
CA GLU A 111 1.21 10.31 0.39
C GLU A 111 0.38 10.79 -0.82
N GLY A 112 -0.59 10.01 -1.29
CA GLY A 112 -1.44 10.32 -2.43
C GLY A 112 -0.71 10.38 -3.78
N THR A 113 0.61 10.50 -3.79
CA THR A 113 1.46 10.55 -4.99
C THR A 113 2.80 9.87 -4.72
N ARG A 114 3.58 9.61 -5.79
CA ARG A 114 4.91 9.03 -5.64
C ARG A 114 5.91 10.09 -5.19
N GLY A 115 6.66 9.78 -4.13
CA GLY A 115 7.79 10.54 -3.65
C GLY A 115 9.06 10.33 -4.49
N ASP A 116 10.15 10.95 -4.04
CA ASP A 116 11.48 10.85 -4.63
C ASP A 116 12.35 9.73 -4.03
N GLY A 117 11.84 9.03 -3.02
CA GLY A 117 12.56 7.99 -2.28
C GLY A 117 13.53 8.51 -1.21
N VAL A 118 13.69 9.82 -1.08
CA VAL A 118 14.59 10.44 -0.08
C VAL A 118 13.84 10.77 1.20
N ALA A 119 12.72 11.49 1.08
CA ALA A 119 11.88 11.89 2.20
C ALA A 119 10.45 11.41 2.00
N LEU A 120 9.82 11.01 3.11
CA LEU A 120 8.38 10.72 3.13
C LEU A 120 7.61 12.02 2.99
N GLN A 121 6.52 11.99 2.22
CA GLN A 121 5.64 13.12 2.05
C GLN A 121 4.61 13.18 3.18
N LYS A 122 3.92 14.31 3.27
CA LYS A 122 2.85 14.48 4.25
C LYS A 122 1.65 13.58 3.91
N ALA A 123 1.02 13.02 4.96
CA ALA A 123 -0.16 12.18 4.79
C ALA A 123 -1.38 12.99 4.32
N GLU A 124 -2.15 12.39 3.42
CA GLU A 124 -3.52 12.78 3.13
C GLU A 124 -4.47 12.25 4.23
N GLU A 125 -5.50 13.00 4.61
CA GLU A 125 -6.44 12.63 5.68
C GLU A 125 -7.29 11.37 5.36
N GLY A 126 -7.26 10.88 4.12
CA GLY A 126 -8.12 9.81 3.62
C GLY A 126 -7.93 8.46 4.31
N ILE A 127 -6.70 8.15 4.76
CA ILE A 127 -6.43 6.85 5.38
C ILE A 127 -7.07 6.75 6.77
N GLY A 128 -7.01 7.82 7.57
CA GLY A 128 -7.65 7.87 8.88
C GLY A 128 -9.17 7.72 8.78
N LEU A 129 -9.78 8.36 7.78
CA LEU A 129 -11.21 8.21 7.51
C LEU A 129 -11.60 6.78 7.12
N LEU A 130 -10.82 6.14 6.24
CA LEU A 130 -11.08 4.75 5.81
C LEU A 130 -10.95 3.78 6.98
N ALA A 131 -9.88 3.89 7.76
CA ALA A 131 -9.62 3.03 8.90
C ALA A 131 -10.71 3.14 9.97
N ALA A 132 -11.11 4.37 10.31
CA ALA A 132 -12.18 4.60 11.28
C ALA A 132 -13.53 4.05 10.82
N ARG A 133 -13.87 4.19 9.53
CA ARG A 133 -15.14 3.68 9.00
C ARG A 133 -15.17 2.17 8.80
N ALA A 134 -14.01 1.56 8.49
CA ALA A 134 -13.90 0.13 8.30
C ALA A 134 -13.75 -0.64 9.61
N GLY A 135 -13.31 0.01 10.69
CA GLY A 135 -13.03 -0.65 11.97
C GLY A 135 -11.95 -1.73 11.88
N CYS A 136 -11.09 -1.68 10.85
CA CYS A 136 -10.05 -2.66 10.60
C CYS A 136 -8.67 -2.09 10.96
N PRO A 137 -7.68 -2.97 11.25
CA PRO A 137 -6.31 -2.55 11.55
C PRO A 137 -5.64 -1.90 10.32
N VAL A 138 -4.76 -0.94 10.60
CA VAL A 138 -3.84 -0.35 9.62
C VAL A 138 -2.44 -0.89 9.90
N ILE A 139 -1.81 -1.51 8.91
CA ILE A 139 -0.44 -2.00 8.98
C ILE A 139 0.45 -1.00 8.24
N PRO A 140 1.37 -0.31 8.91
CA PRO A 140 2.38 0.49 8.25
C PRO A 140 3.32 -0.40 7.44
N VAL A 141 3.66 0.03 6.23
CA VAL A 141 4.55 -0.73 5.33
C VAL A 141 5.62 0.21 4.78
N TYR A 142 6.87 -0.22 4.83
CA TYR A 142 7.95 0.47 4.16
C TYR A 142 8.54 -0.40 3.06
N VAL A 143 8.59 0.14 1.85
CA VAL A 143 9.20 -0.53 0.68
C VAL A 143 10.49 0.18 0.33
N GLN A 144 11.59 -0.59 0.30
CA GLN A 144 12.92 -0.12 -0.02
C GLN A 144 13.40 -0.72 -1.35
N GLY A 145 14.05 0.10 -2.18
CA GLY A 145 14.77 -0.35 -3.38
C GLY A 145 13.95 -0.33 -4.66
N THR A 146 12.62 -0.23 -4.62
CA THR A 146 11.76 -0.18 -5.81
C THR A 146 11.97 1.08 -6.66
N ASP A 147 12.39 2.18 -6.04
CA ASP A 147 12.82 3.41 -6.72
C ASP A 147 14.04 3.18 -7.62
N LYS A 148 14.89 2.20 -7.30
CA LYS A 148 16.04 1.77 -8.11
C LYS A 148 15.65 0.74 -9.15
N VAL A 149 14.66 -0.12 -8.85
CA VAL A 149 14.12 -1.09 -9.81
C VAL A 149 13.44 -0.37 -10.97
N LEU A 150 12.53 0.55 -10.70
CA LEU A 150 11.87 1.35 -11.74
C LEU A 150 11.83 2.81 -11.32
N PRO A 151 12.90 3.58 -11.58
CA PRO A 151 12.97 5.00 -11.26
C PRO A 151 11.88 5.81 -11.95
N ARG A 152 11.51 6.94 -11.36
CA ARG A 152 10.53 7.86 -11.95
C ARG A 152 10.97 8.30 -13.36
N GLY A 153 10.08 8.16 -14.34
CA GLY A 153 10.35 8.49 -15.75
C GLY A 153 11.01 7.36 -16.56
N GLN A 154 11.49 6.30 -15.92
CA GLN A 154 12.00 5.12 -16.62
C GLN A 154 10.86 4.16 -16.98
N ARG A 155 11.07 3.37 -18.05
CA ARG A 155 10.11 2.35 -18.52
C ARG A 155 10.64 0.93 -18.43
N ILE A 156 11.95 0.77 -18.26
CA ILE A 156 12.62 -0.53 -18.23
C ILE A 156 13.09 -0.77 -16.80
N PRO A 157 12.60 -1.84 -16.14
CA PRO A 157 13.05 -2.22 -14.81
C PRO A 157 14.53 -2.62 -14.80
N ARG A 158 15.21 -2.34 -13.68
CA ARG A 158 16.59 -2.78 -13.40
C ARG A 158 16.57 -3.76 -12.23
N VAL A 159 17.50 -4.67 -12.20
CA VAL A 159 17.70 -5.56 -11.06
C VAL A 159 18.30 -4.76 -9.92
N HIS A 160 17.64 -4.76 -8.78
CA HIS A 160 18.11 -4.11 -7.55
C HIS A 160 17.46 -4.82 -6.35
N PRO A 161 18.16 -4.98 -5.21
CA PRO A 161 17.58 -5.54 -4.00
C PRO A 161 16.33 -4.76 -3.56
N VAL A 162 15.28 -5.51 -3.17
CA VAL A 162 14.04 -4.95 -2.67
C VAL A 162 13.69 -5.60 -1.34
N THR A 163 13.34 -4.79 -0.35
CA THR A 163 12.84 -5.27 0.93
C THR A 163 11.51 -4.61 1.26
N VAL A 164 10.55 -5.41 1.73
CA VAL A 164 9.26 -4.95 2.24
C VAL A 164 9.23 -5.19 3.74
N TYR A 165 9.02 -4.13 4.50
CA TYR A 165 8.91 -4.14 5.95
C TYR A 165 7.45 -3.92 6.34
N PHE A 166 6.91 -4.78 7.18
CA PHE A 166 5.58 -4.62 7.81
C PHE A 166 5.77 -4.23 9.27
N GLY A 167 5.08 -3.17 9.69
CA GLY A 167 5.07 -2.71 11.08
C GLY A 167 3.91 -3.28 11.88
N HIS A 168 3.86 -2.94 13.17
CA HIS A 168 2.81 -3.40 14.06
C HIS A 168 1.44 -2.82 13.69
N PRO A 169 0.35 -3.59 13.90
CA PRO A 169 -1.01 -3.14 13.60
C PRO A 169 -1.41 -1.92 14.44
N LEU A 170 -1.77 -0.84 13.78
CA LEU A 170 -2.41 0.31 14.40
C LEU A 170 -3.93 0.09 14.43
N ARG A 171 -4.54 0.18 15.62
CA ARG A 171 -5.99 0.08 15.78
C ARG A 171 -6.58 1.47 15.99
N VAL A 172 -7.66 1.75 15.27
CA VAL A 172 -8.47 2.92 15.53
C VAL A 172 -9.27 2.67 16.81
N ALA A 173 -9.01 3.41 17.87
CA ALA A 173 -9.93 3.44 19.01
C ALA A 173 -11.28 3.98 18.53
N GLY A 174 -12.37 3.24 18.85
CA GLY A 174 -13.72 3.37 18.30
C GLY A 174 -14.25 4.78 18.10
N GLU A 175 -15.22 4.88 17.20
CA GLU A 175 -15.89 6.09 16.77
C GLU A 175 -16.30 7.04 17.91
N ASN A 176 -15.78 8.26 17.89
CA ASN A 176 -16.51 9.44 18.36
C ASN A 176 -16.85 10.29 17.14
N SER A 177 -18.11 10.16 16.70
CA SER A 177 -18.68 10.93 15.61
C SER A 177 -18.88 12.38 16.06
N GLY A 178 -18.05 13.31 15.58
CA GLY A 178 -18.18 14.72 15.87
C GLY A 178 -16.97 15.53 15.40
N LYS A 179 -16.83 16.77 15.87
CA LYS A 179 -15.64 17.61 15.63
C LYS A 179 -14.35 16.92 16.09
N GLU A 180 -14.41 16.10 17.13
CA GLU A 180 -13.33 15.26 17.63
C GLU A 180 -12.94 14.14 16.64
N GLY A 181 -13.89 13.58 15.87
CA GLY A 181 -13.63 12.55 14.88
C GLY A 181 -12.68 13.00 13.77
N ARG A 182 -12.77 14.26 13.32
CA ARG A 182 -11.88 14.80 12.28
C ARG A 182 -10.44 14.96 12.77
N TRP A 183 -10.25 15.35 14.03
CA TRP A 183 -8.95 15.37 14.68
C TRP A 183 -8.37 13.96 14.83
N SER A 184 -9.21 12.98 15.15
CA SER A 184 -8.83 11.57 15.24
C SER A 184 -8.33 11.01 13.90
N TYR A 185 -8.98 11.34 12.77
CA TYR A 185 -8.57 10.86 11.45
C TYR A 185 -7.22 11.43 11.02
N ARG A 186 -7.01 12.72 11.24
CA ARG A 186 -5.74 13.38 10.94
C ARG A 186 -4.63 12.81 11.80
N ARG A 187 -4.85 12.68 13.10
CA ARG A 187 -3.87 12.12 14.04
C ARG A 187 -3.49 10.68 13.67
N LEU A 188 -4.47 9.85 13.29
CA LEU A 188 -4.19 8.51 12.81
C LEU A 188 -3.37 8.52 11.52
N SER A 189 -3.68 9.41 10.58
CA SER A 189 -2.89 9.54 9.35
C SER A 189 -1.45 9.96 9.65
N GLU A 190 -1.25 10.88 10.58
CA GLU A 190 0.07 11.33 11.04
C GLU A 190 0.83 10.18 11.74
N GLN A 191 0.17 9.44 12.64
CA GLN A 191 0.74 8.27 13.31
C GLN A 191 1.17 7.19 12.32
N VAL A 192 0.36 6.91 11.31
CA VAL A 192 0.73 5.96 10.24
C VAL A 192 2.02 6.38 9.54
N MET A 193 2.20 7.68 9.26
CA MET A 193 3.43 8.18 8.62
C MET A 193 4.62 8.13 9.56
N GLU A 194 4.43 8.37 10.85
CA GLU A 194 5.48 8.23 11.88
C GLU A 194 5.99 6.78 11.93
N GLU A 195 5.09 5.81 11.96
CA GLU A 195 5.45 4.39 11.93
C GLU A 195 6.18 3.97 10.64
N ILE A 196 5.75 4.49 9.48
CA ILE A 196 6.46 4.26 8.21
C ILE A 196 7.87 4.88 8.28
N ALA A 197 8.02 6.05 8.90
CA ALA A 197 9.32 6.70 9.08
C ALA A 197 10.23 5.89 10.03
N GLU A 198 9.69 5.29 11.08
CA GLU A 198 10.44 4.39 11.94
C GLU A 198 10.91 3.13 11.21
N LEU A 199 10.05 2.52 10.39
CA LEU A 199 10.44 1.40 9.53
C LEU A 199 11.54 1.81 8.54
N GLN A 200 11.46 3.01 7.96
CA GLN A 200 12.51 3.54 7.10
C GLN A 200 13.84 3.71 7.86
N ALA A 201 13.79 4.23 9.08
CA ALA A 201 14.98 4.41 9.91
C ALA A 201 15.64 3.04 10.24
N ARG A 202 14.85 2.04 10.62
CA ARG A 202 15.32 0.65 10.85
C ARG A 202 15.95 0.06 9.60
N ALA A 203 15.30 0.23 8.44
CA ALA A 203 15.79 -0.28 7.16
C ALA A 203 17.12 0.35 6.70
N ARG A 204 17.43 1.56 7.16
CA ARG A 204 18.69 2.28 6.86
C ARG A 204 19.79 2.05 7.89
N ALA A 205 19.46 1.51 9.06
CA ALA A 205 20.44 1.16 10.06
C ALA A 205 21.37 0.06 9.53
N PRO A 206 22.69 0.14 9.73
CA PRO A 206 23.58 -0.96 9.37
C PRO A 206 23.17 -2.22 10.15
N GLU A 207 23.13 -3.36 9.44
CA GLU A 207 22.97 -4.65 10.09
C GLU A 207 24.14 -4.82 11.08
N ALA A 208 23.83 -4.94 12.39
CA ALA A 208 24.83 -5.08 13.44
C ALA A 208 25.45 -6.49 13.43
#